data_9e0e262ca6d1fa8050d5e29e8f5358f8
#
_entry.id   9e0e262ca6d1fa8050d5e29e8f5358f8
#
_cell.length_a   1.000
_cell.length_b   1.000
_cell.length_c   1.000
_cell.angle_alpha   90.00
_cell.angle_beta   90.00
_cell.angle_gamma   90.00
#
_symmetry.space_group_name_H-M   'P 1'
#
loop_
_entity.id
_entity.type
_entity.pdbx_description
1 polymer ?
#
loop_
_entity_poly.entity_id
_entity_poly.type
_entity_poly.pdbx_seq_one_letter_code
_entity_poly.pdbx_strand_id
1 'polypeptide(L)'
;HGSLSDSQSASFYNETSNPLRNRLDLPRRLRKRTLRVEGDLDLEVDANQTVVDLAFRYRGGAIQKPRMEKGSSSFIGLVGARIIDANIRTNFTLNNESTLSVEGRRVNRELTRELKKSSSESYGNTWAQPLIGVFGTYAISEDWQAFAYLDAGGFGLSGEQDLSGTAQAGIAYALGNSAQISLSYKYFGLDYAGGGGNSYSVDQ
;
A
#
# COMPACT_ATOMS: atom_id res chain seq x y z
N HIS A 1 10.77 -4.37 -3.87
CA HIS A 1 9.77 -3.56 -4.55
C HIS A 1 8.40 -4.13 -4.25
N GLY A 2 7.57 -3.39 -3.55
CA GLY A 2 6.20 -3.73 -3.23
C GLY A 2 5.27 -2.64 -3.75
N SER A 3 4.13 -3.01 -4.32
CA SER A 3 3.06 -2.10 -4.70
C SER A 3 1.75 -2.64 -4.16
N LEU A 4 0.96 -1.75 -3.57
CA LEU A 4 -0.40 -2.00 -3.14
C LEU A 4 -1.29 -0.98 -3.85
N SER A 5 -2.38 -1.43 -4.46
CA SER A 5 -3.42 -0.56 -4.97
C SER A 5 -4.77 -1.01 -4.40
N ASP A 6 -5.54 -0.07 -3.90
CA ASP A 6 -6.91 -0.29 -3.45
C ASP A 6 -7.81 0.76 -4.11
N SER A 7 -8.99 0.32 -4.55
CA SER A 7 -9.97 1.19 -5.17
C SER A 7 -11.33 0.99 -4.52
N GLN A 8 -11.95 2.07 -4.12
CA GLN A 8 -13.31 2.08 -3.58
C GLN A 8 -14.18 3.01 -4.42
N SER A 9 -15.36 2.52 -4.79
CA SER A 9 -16.37 3.31 -5.47
C SER A 9 -17.66 3.37 -4.65
N ALA A 10 -18.29 4.53 -4.61
CA ALA A 10 -19.60 4.73 -4.00
C ALA A 10 -20.49 5.48 -4.97
N SER A 11 -21.69 4.97 -5.20
CA SER A 11 -22.70 5.66 -5.99
C SER A 11 -23.80 6.23 -5.09
N PHE A 12 -24.31 7.39 -5.43
CA PHE A 12 -25.46 7.98 -4.77
C PHE A 12 -26.53 8.38 -5.79
N TYR A 13 -27.76 8.17 -5.40
CA TYR A 13 -28.93 8.53 -6.19
C TYR A 13 -29.92 9.28 -5.34
N ASN A 14 -30.39 10.41 -5.81
CA ASN A 14 -31.45 11.17 -5.17
C ASN A 14 -32.45 11.70 -6.24
N GLU A 15 -33.74 11.43 -6.05
CA GLU A 15 -34.78 11.94 -6.90
C GLU A 15 -35.79 12.74 -6.06
N THR A 16 -35.94 14.00 -6.39
CA THR A 16 -36.91 14.88 -5.71
C THR A 16 -37.93 15.39 -6.70
N SER A 17 -39.18 15.03 -6.46
CA SER A 17 -40.32 15.54 -7.25
C SER A 17 -40.79 16.88 -6.68
N ASN A 18 -40.96 17.90 -7.56
CA ASN A 18 -41.41 19.25 -7.23
C ASN A 18 -40.55 20.03 -6.19
N PRO A 19 -39.20 20.09 -6.34
CA PRO A 19 -38.33 20.72 -5.35
C PRO A 19 -38.59 22.21 -5.10
N LEU A 20 -39.22 22.91 -6.02
CA LEU A 20 -39.50 24.36 -5.95
C LEU A 20 -40.90 24.71 -5.47
N ARG A 21 -41.78 23.73 -5.27
CA ARG A 21 -43.20 23.99 -4.90
C ARG A 21 -43.33 24.58 -3.50
N ASN A 22 -42.42 24.27 -2.59
CA ASN A 22 -42.48 24.73 -1.20
C ASN A 22 -41.84 26.12 -0.99
N ARG A 23 -41.18 26.69 -2.00
CA ARG A 23 -40.49 27.99 -1.89
C ARG A 23 -41.03 29.08 -2.81
N LEU A 24 -41.78 28.72 -3.85
CA LEU A 24 -42.30 29.67 -4.81
C LEU A 24 -43.78 29.28 -5.12
N ASP A 25 -44.68 30.21 -4.89
CA ASP A 25 -46.12 30.08 -5.26
C ASP A 25 -46.27 30.08 -6.79
N LEU A 26 -46.03 28.96 -7.42
CA LEU A 26 -46.08 28.80 -8.88
C LEU A 26 -47.44 28.27 -9.34
N PRO A 27 -47.96 28.79 -10.45
CA PRO A 27 -49.30 28.42 -10.95
C PRO A 27 -49.40 26.92 -11.27
N ARG A 28 -50.55 26.30 -10.92
CA ARG A 28 -50.85 24.86 -11.07
C ARG A 28 -50.75 24.28 -12.49
N ARG A 29 -50.32 25.06 -13.47
CA ARG A 29 -50.21 24.67 -14.89
C ARG A 29 -48.92 23.92 -15.24
N LEU A 30 -47.91 23.88 -14.34
CA LEU A 30 -46.68 23.11 -14.51
C LEU A 30 -46.83 21.79 -13.74
N ARG A 31 -47.13 20.72 -14.45
CA ARG A 31 -47.70 19.50 -13.86
C ARG A 31 -46.67 18.62 -13.12
N LYS A 32 -45.43 18.57 -13.50
CA LYS A 32 -44.42 17.77 -12.79
C LYS A 32 -43.00 18.27 -13.10
N ARG A 33 -42.23 18.52 -12.08
CA ARG A 33 -40.81 18.79 -12.19
C ARG A 33 -40.10 17.74 -11.36
N THR A 34 -39.19 17.04 -11.96
CA THR A 34 -38.38 16.04 -11.28
C THR A 34 -36.91 16.46 -11.39
N LEU A 35 -36.24 16.60 -10.27
CA LEU A 35 -34.80 16.76 -10.19
C LEU A 35 -34.21 15.41 -9.82
N ARG A 36 -33.41 14.85 -10.70
CA ARG A 36 -32.66 13.65 -10.50
C ARG A 36 -31.18 14.05 -10.36
N VAL A 37 -30.53 13.58 -9.32
CA VAL A 37 -29.10 13.76 -9.10
C VAL A 37 -28.51 12.37 -8.92
N GLU A 38 -27.63 12.01 -9.81
CA GLU A 38 -26.87 10.78 -9.77
C GLU A 38 -25.39 11.15 -9.68
N GLY A 39 -24.62 10.41 -8.91
CA GLY A 39 -23.21 10.66 -8.82
C GLY A 39 -22.43 9.42 -8.39
N ASP A 40 -21.24 9.31 -8.95
CA ASP A 40 -20.26 8.29 -8.61
C ASP A 40 -19.03 8.95 -8.02
N LEU A 41 -18.57 8.37 -6.94
CA LEU A 41 -17.36 8.74 -6.24
C LEU A 41 -16.39 7.59 -6.37
N ASP A 42 -15.25 7.84 -7.02
CA ASP A 42 -14.17 6.88 -7.13
C ASP A 42 -12.97 7.39 -6.33
N LEU A 43 -12.47 6.57 -5.42
CA LEU A 43 -11.26 6.76 -4.66
C LEU A 43 -10.28 5.65 -5.01
N GLU A 44 -9.12 6.01 -5.53
CA GLU A 44 -8.03 5.11 -5.84
C GLU A 44 -6.81 5.52 -5.04
N VAL A 45 -6.22 4.58 -4.32
CA VAL A 45 -5.01 4.78 -3.53
C VAL A 45 -3.95 3.81 -4.02
N ASP A 46 -2.85 4.35 -4.54
CA ASP A 46 -1.68 3.60 -4.95
C ASP A 46 -0.53 3.87 -3.98
N ALA A 47 -0.02 2.83 -3.36
CA ALA A 47 1.18 2.89 -2.53
C ALA A 47 2.30 2.07 -3.17
N ASN A 48 3.42 2.72 -3.46
CA ASN A 48 4.62 2.10 -3.99
C ASN A 48 5.77 2.27 -3.01
N GLN A 49 6.45 1.18 -2.72
CA GLN A 49 7.61 1.18 -1.84
C GLN A 49 8.78 0.46 -2.49
N THR A 50 9.96 1.09 -2.45
CA THR A 50 11.22 0.50 -2.88
C THR A 50 12.20 0.54 -1.71
N VAL A 51 12.79 -0.60 -1.40
CA VAL A 51 13.80 -0.74 -0.35
C VAL A 51 15.09 -1.24 -0.97
N VAL A 52 16.20 -0.53 -0.71
CA VAL A 52 17.53 -0.89 -1.17
C VAL A 52 18.47 -0.97 0.02
N ASP A 53 19.06 -2.14 0.25
CA ASP A 53 20.01 -2.39 1.33
C ASP A 53 21.45 -2.46 0.80
N LEU A 54 22.32 -1.64 1.37
CA LEU A 54 23.75 -1.67 1.16
C LEU A 54 24.43 -2.09 2.46
N ALA A 55 25.02 -3.29 2.52
CA ALA A 55 25.57 -3.79 3.75
C ALA A 55 26.88 -4.56 3.57
N PHE A 56 27.78 -4.37 4.51
CA PHE A 56 28.92 -5.25 4.71
C PHE A 56 28.46 -6.51 5.44
N ARG A 57 28.99 -7.66 5.03
CA ARG A 57 28.66 -8.96 5.61
C ARG A 57 29.90 -9.63 6.16
N TYR A 58 29.85 -10.04 7.42
CA TYR A 58 30.88 -10.83 8.07
C TYR A 58 30.34 -12.22 8.37
N ARG A 59 31.07 -13.25 7.96
CA ARG A 59 30.70 -14.65 8.15
C ARG A 59 31.55 -15.29 9.25
N GLY A 60 30.86 -16.02 10.14
CA GLY A 60 31.46 -16.94 11.11
C GLY A 60 30.90 -18.36 10.94
N GLY A 61 31.65 -19.36 11.38
CA GLY A 61 31.24 -20.76 11.29
C GLY A 61 31.49 -21.42 9.93
N ALA A 62 30.74 -22.46 9.62
CA ALA A 62 30.90 -23.24 8.39
C ALA A 62 30.54 -22.42 7.15
N ILE A 63 31.12 -22.77 5.99
CA ILE A 63 30.72 -22.18 4.72
C ILE A 63 29.35 -22.73 4.36
N GLN A 64 28.37 -21.83 4.18
CA GLN A 64 27.04 -22.21 3.75
C GLN A 64 27.08 -22.78 2.33
N LYS A 65 26.59 -24.00 2.18
CA LYS A 65 26.43 -24.73 0.93
C LYS A 65 25.04 -25.39 0.94
N PRO A 66 24.51 -25.84 -0.21
CA PRO A 66 23.26 -26.60 -0.24
C PRO A 66 23.33 -27.87 0.64
N ARG A 67 24.46 -28.58 0.61
CA ARG A 67 24.77 -29.67 1.55
C ARG A 67 25.77 -29.21 2.58
N MET A 68 25.46 -29.42 3.85
CA MET A 68 26.33 -29.12 4.99
C MET A 68 26.44 -30.36 5.87
N GLU A 69 27.53 -30.49 6.56
CA GLU A 69 27.71 -31.54 7.57
C GLU A 69 26.65 -31.38 8.67
N LYS A 70 26.01 -32.49 9.04
CA LYS A 70 25.01 -32.51 10.11
C LYS A 70 25.50 -31.87 11.40
N GLY A 71 24.68 -30.98 11.98
CA GLY A 71 25.02 -30.25 13.20
C GLY A 71 25.94 -29.02 12.99
N SER A 72 26.41 -28.81 11.75
CA SER A 72 27.18 -27.59 11.45
C SER A 72 26.27 -26.37 11.41
N SER A 73 26.86 -25.21 11.75
CA SER A 73 26.14 -23.92 11.71
C SER A 73 26.95 -22.87 10.97
N SER A 74 26.25 -21.97 10.29
CA SER A 74 26.83 -20.79 9.66
C SER A 74 26.11 -19.57 10.18
N PHE A 75 26.85 -18.50 10.38
CA PHE A 75 26.34 -17.24 10.88
C PHE A 75 26.91 -16.09 10.05
N ILE A 76 26.05 -15.15 9.66
CA ILE A 76 26.44 -13.96 8.92
C ILE A 76 25.84 -12.74 9.63
N GLY A 77 26.72 -11.89 10.16
CA GLY A 77 26.35 -10.55 10.61
C GLY A 77 26.38 -9.57 9.45
N LEU A 78 25.50 -8.60 9.45
CA LEU A 78 25.47 -7.53 8.47
C LEU A 78 25.34 -6.17 9.16
N VAL A 79 26.01 -5.16 8.59
CA VAL A 79 25.93 -3.77 9.02
C VAL A 79 25.98 -2.88 7.77
N GLY A 80 25.11 -1.88 7.69
CA GLY A 80 25.04 -1.04 6.50
C GLY A 80 24.03 0.06 6.59
N ALA A 81 23.45 0.40 5.44
CA ALA A 81 22.39 1.39 5.29
C ALA A 81 21.25 0.82 4.44
N ARG A 82 20.03 1.16 4.82
CA ARG A 82 18.80 0.90 4.10
C ARG A 82 18.28 2.22 3.53
N ILE A 83 18.00 2.26 2.24
CA ILE A 83 17.39 3.39 1.56
C ILE A 83 15.95 2.99 1.25
N ILE A 84 15.01 3.79 1.72
CA ILE A 84 13.58 3.56 1.51
C ILE A 84 13.03 4.72 0.69
N ASP A 85 12.35 4.39 -0.39
CA ASP A 85 11.57 5.30 -1.22
C ASP A 85 10.11 4.88 -1.15
N ALA A 86 9.28 5.71 -0.52
CA ALA A 86 7.85 5.47 -0.35
C ALA A 86 7.05 6.55 -1.09
N ASN A 87 6.16 6.14 -1.97
CA ASN A 87 5.29 7.01 -2.74
C ASN A 87 3.83 6.58 -2.58
N ILE A 88 2.98 7.50 -2.14
CA ILE A 88 1.53 7.31 -2.04
C ILE A 88 0.88 8.29 -3.01
N ARG A 89 0.03 7.77 -3.88
CA ARG A 89 -0.81 8.56 -4.78
C ARG A 89 -2.27 8.30 -4.45
N THR A 90 -3.02 9.37 -4.24
CA THR A 90 -4.46 9.32 -4.03
C THR A 90 -5.14 10.04 -5.18
N ASN A 91 -5.96 9.31 -5.93
CA ASN A 91 -6.80 9.84 -7.00
C ASN A 91 -8.25 9.86 -6.52
N PHE A 92 -8.86 11.02 -6.62
CA PHE A 92 -10.25 11.24 -6.29
C PHE A 92 -11.00 11.67 -7.55
N THR A 93 -12.04 10.97 -7.92
CA THR A 93 -12.90 11.34 -9.05
C THR A 93 -14.36 11.39 -8.62
N LEU A 94 -14.96 12.56 -8.76
CA LEU A 94 -16.39 12.78 -8.56
C LEU A 94 -17.05 13.04 -9.91
N ASN A 95 -17.94 12.15 -10.32
CA ASN A 95 -18.83 12.34 -11.46
C ASN A 95 -20.23 12.63 -10.92
N ASN A 96 -20.82 13.74 -11.28
CA ASN A 96 -22.17 14.11 -10.87
C ASN A 96 -22.98 14.49 -12.10
N GLU A 97 -24.11 13.82 -12.31
CA GLU A 97 -25.09 14.14 -13.34
C GLU A 97 -26.36 14.64 -12.67
N SER A 98 -26.78 15.84 -13.06
CA SER A 98 -28.01 16.45 -12.55
C SER A 98 -28.95 16.67 -13.71
N THR A 99 -30.07 15.98 -13.70
CA THR A 99 -31.13 16.07 -14.73
C THR A 99 -32.37 16.73 -14.18
N LEU A 100 -32.77 17.85 -14.76
CA LEU A 100 -34.02 18.53 -14.48
C LEU A 100 -35.03 18.25 -15.60
N SER A 101 -36.05 17.46 -15.29
CA SER A 101 -37.16 17.19 -16.21
C SER A 101 -38.35 18.05 -15.86
N VAL A 102 -38.88 18.75 -16.87
CA VAL A 102 -40.11 19.57 -16.77
C VAL A 102 -41.14 19.02 -17.72
N GLU A 103 -42.19 18.40 -17.17
CA GLU A 103 -43.34 17.92 -17.92
C GLU A 103 -44.49 18.95 -17.88
N GLY A 104 -44.86 19.45 -19.02
CA GLY A 104 -45.99 20.37 -19.21
C GLY A 104 -46.90 19.91 -20.36
N ARG A 105 -48.16 20.39 -20.38
CA ARG A 105 -49.22 19.97 -21.36
C ARG A 105 -48.83 20.20 -22.84
N ARG A 106 -47.76 20.97 -23.13
CA ARG A 106 -47.29 21.29 -24.49
C ARG A 106 -45.75 21.32 -24.62
N VAL A 107 -45.01 21.11 -23.56
CA VAL A 107 -43.54 21.22 -23.58
C VAL A 107 -42.94 20.20 -22.61
N ASN A 108 -42.21 19.24 -23.16
CA ASN A 108 -41.30 18.39 -22.38
C ASN A 108 -39.87 18.91 -22.61
N ARG A 109 -39.23 19.38 -21.57
CA ARG A 109 -37.82 19.79 -21.62
C ARG A 109 -37.04 19.07 -20.55
N GLU A 110 -35.91 18.54 -20.95
CA GLU A 110 -34.90 17.91 -20.10
C GLU A 110 -33.61 18.73 -20.20
N LEU A 111 -33.09 19.11 -19.06
CA LEU A 111 -31.81 19.82 -18.93
C LEU A 111 -30.89 18.97 -18.10
N THR A 112 -29.88 18.43 -18.73
CA THR A 112 -28.86 17.65 -18.05
C THR A 112 -27.61 18.51 -17.88
N ARG A 113 -27.04 18.48 -16.70
CA ARG A 113 -25.77 19.11 -16.38
C ARG A 113 -24.86 18.09 -15.74
N GLU A 114 -23.73 17.84 -16.38
CA GLU A 114 -22.67 17.01 -15.87
C GLU A 114 -21.61 17.88 -15.17
N LEU A 115 -21.19 17.42 -14.01
CA LEU A 115 -20.07 17.97 -13.26
C LEU A 115 -19.08 16.85 -13.00
N LYS A 116 -17.91 16.97 -13.62
CA LYS A 116 -16.77 16.07 -13.36
C LYS A 116 -15.67 16.84 -12.65
N LYS A 117 -15.29 16.37 -11.47
CA LYS A 117 -14.19 16.92 -10.72
C LYS A 117 -13.24 15.78 -10.35
N SER A 118 -11.98 15.92 -10.76
CA SER A 118 -10.91 15.01 -10.36
C SER A 118 -9.82 15.78 -9.63
N SER A 119 -9.26 15.18 -8.59
CA SER A 119 -8.10 15.67 -7.88
C SER A 119 -7.14 14.51 -7.68
N SER A 120 -5.85 14.76 -7.87
CA SER A 120 -4.80 13.79 -7.62
C SER A 120 -3.79 14.44 -6.70
N GLU A 121 -3.51 13.78 -5.59
CA GLU A 121 -2.45 14.17 -4.67
C GLU A 121 -1.43 13.03 -4.61
N SER A 122 -0.15 13.41 -4.63
CA SER A 122 0.96 12.47 -4.48
C SER A 122 1.86 12.94 -3.36
N TYR A 123 2.17 12.03 -2.46
CA TYR A 123 3.13 12.22 -1.40
C TYR A 123 4.26 11.21 -1.59
N GLY A 124 5.50 11.68 -1.67
CA GLY A 124 6.69 10.83 -1.78
C GLY A 124 7.76 11.29 -0.81
N ASN A 125 8.41 10.33 -0.18
CA ASN A 125 9.55 10.59 0.68
C ASN A 125 10.62 9.51 0.49
N THR A 126 11.88 9.95 0.42
CA THR A 126 13.05 9.08 0.33
C THR A 126 13.96 9.38 1.51
N TRP A 127 14.30 8.35 2.27
CA TRP A 127 15.21 8.50 3.40
C TRP A 127 16.18 7.32 3.50
N ALA A 128 17.28 7.54 4.20
CA ALA A 128 18.28 6.52 4.48
C ALA A 128 18.36 6.27 5.98
N GLN A 129 18.50 5.02 6.37
CA GLN A 129 18.59 4.61 7.76
C GLN A 129 19.72 3.60 7.94
N PRO A 130 20.40 3.56 9.11
CA PRO A 130 21.36 2.51 9.42
C PRO A 130 20.66 1.17 9.52
N LEU A 131 21.37 0.11 9.16
CA LEU A 131 20.87 -1.25 9.11
C LEU A 131 21.86 -2.18 9.83
N ILE A 132 21.33 -2.99 10.73
CA ILE A 132 22.05 -4.13 11.33
C ILE A 132 21.22 -5.39 11.18
N GLY A 133 21.87 -6.53 11.02
CA GLY A 133 21.13 -7.79 10.94
C GLY A 133 21.99 -9.01 11.09
N VAL A 134 21.32 -10.13 11.13
CA VAL A 134 21.93 -11.44 11.32
C VAL A 134 21.18 -12.49 10.50
N PHE A 135 21.95 -13.37 9.88
CA PHE A 135 21.44 -14.56 9.20
C PHE A 135 22.14 -15.78 9.80
N GLY A 136 21.36 -16.77 10.20
CA GLY A 136 21.87 -18.04 10.74
C GLY A 136 21.33 -19.21 9.95
N THR A 137 22.17 -20.23 9.76
CA THR A 137 21.80 -21.51 9.17
C THR A 137 22.28 -22.64 10.06
N TYR A 138 21.45 -23.66 10.25
CA TYR A 138 21.78 -24.86 10.98
C TYR A 138 21.45 -26.11 10.15
N ALA A 139 22.41 -27.00 9.98
CA ALA A 139 22.24 -28.25 9.26
C ALA A 139 21.58 -29.32 10.17
N ILE A 140 20.31 -29.59 9.93
CA ILE A 140 19.56 -30.66 10.62
C ILE A 140 20.05 -32.04 10.16
N SER A 141 20.32 -32.16 8.88
CA SER A 141 20.96 -33.30 8.23
C SER A 141 21.86 -32.82 7.09
N GLU A 142 22.47 -33.71 6.34
CA GLU A 142 23.26 -33.33 5.17
C GLU A 142 22.45 -32.62 4.09
N ASP A 143 21.16 -32.97 3.94
CA ASP A 143 20.27 -32.42 2.95
C ASP A 143 19.29 -31.37 3.49
N TRP A 144 19.03 -31.34 4.82
CA TRP A 144 18.05 -30.43 5.43
C TRP A 144 18.74 -29.38 6.29
N GLN A 145 18.36 -28.12 6.07
CA GLN A 145 18.82 -26.96 6.81
C GLN A 145 17.65 -26.14 7.31
N ALA A 146 17.75 -25.63 8.54
CA ALA A 146 16.91 -24.54 9.03
C ALA A 146 17.69 -23.24 8.93
N PHE A 147 17.00 -22.14 8.61
CA PHE A 147 17.60 -20.83 8.59
C PHE A 147 16.69 -19.78 9.20
N ALA A 148 17.31 -18.72 9.74
CA ALA A 148 16.63 -17.56 10.24
C ALA A 148 17.40 -16.30 9.86
N TYR A 149 16.66 -15.23 9.56
CA TYR A 149 17.17 -13.90 9.27
C TYR A 149 16.42 -12.87 10.11
N LEU A 150 17.15 -11.98 10.71
CA LEU A 150 16.63 -10.84 11.47
C LEU A 150 17.42 -9.59 11.07
N ASP A 151 16.73 -8.51 10.83
CA ASP A 151 17.35 -7.19 10.70
C ASP A 151 16.55 -6.12 11.43
N ALA A 152 17.22 -5.02 11.75
CA ALA A 152 16.60 -3.80 12.24
C ALA A 152 17.32 -2.60 11.64
N GLY A 153 16.56 -1.55 11.35
CA GLY A 153 17.08 -0.31 10.79
C GLY A 153 16.36 0.91 11.35
N GLY A 154 16.97 2.08 11.20
CA GLY A 154 16.40 3.37 11.57
C GLY A 154 16.91 3.91 12.89
N PHE A 155 16.41 3.40 13.98
CA PHE A 155 16.78 3.81 15.34
C PHE A 155 16.54 5.30 15.64
N GLY A 156 15.58 5.94 14.94
CA GLY A 156 15.21 7.36 15.13
C GLY A 156 16.24 8.36 14.61
N LEU A 157 17.10 7.98 13.66
CA LEU A 157 18.14 8.86 13.13
C LEU A 157 17.72 9.69 11.92
N SER A 158 16.63 9.32 11.24
CA SER A 158 16.13 10.00 10.03
C SER A 158 14.75 10.66 10.19
N GLY A 159 14.19 10.69 11.41
CA GLY A 159 12.90 11.28 11.73
C GLY A 159 12.59 11.21 13.22
N GLU A 160 11.39 11.62 13.63
CA GLU A 160 10.92 11.51 15.02
C GLU A 160 10.73 10.03 15.42
N GLN A 161 10.24 9.22 14.46
CA GLN A 161 10.23 7.77 14.54
C GLN A 161 10.69 7.23 13.19
N ASP A 162 11.66 6.36 13.22
CA ASP A 162 12.25 5.74 12.05
C ASP A 162 12.73 4.36 12.49
N LEU A 163 11.88 3.36 12.29
CA LEU A 163 12.14 1.97 12.65
C LEU A 163 11.68 1.05 11.53
N SER A 164 12.56 0.18 11.10
CA SER A 164 12.21 -0.91 10.19
C SER A 164 12.80 -2.22 10.67
N GLY A 165 12.19 -3.33 10.30
CA GLY A 165 12.71 -4.63 10.67
C GLY A 165 12.18 -5.74 9.77
N THR A 166 13.03 -6.76 9.59
CA THR A 166 12.65 -7.98 8.89
C THR A 166 12.90 -9.18 9.81
N ALA A 167 11.94 -10.07 9.89
CA ALA A 167 12.09 -11.39 10.47
C ALA A 167 11.72 -12.44 9.42
N GLN A 168 12.62 -13.40 9.18
CA GLN A 168 12.37 -14.50 8.26
C GLN A 168 12.89 -15.79 8.88
N ALA A 169 12.12 -16.86 8.76
CA ALA A 169 12.54 -18.19 9.15
C ALA A 169 12.06 -19.21 8.12
N GLY A 170 12.84 -20.28 7.95
CA GLY A 170 12.51 -21.28 6.96
C GLY A 170 13.35 -22.54 7.05
N ILE A 171 13.02 -23.45 6.15
CA ILE A 171 13.76 -24.70 5.93
C ILE A 171 14.20 -24.79 4.48
N ALA A 172 15.32 -25.43 4.22
CA ALA A 172 15.84 -25.68 2.90
C ALA A 172 16.19 -27.15 2.73
N TYR A 173 15.96 -27.69 1.55
CA TYR A 173 16.31 -29.04 1.13
C TYR A 173 17.26 -28.99 -0.05
N ALA A 174 18.38 -29.68 0.07
CA ALA A 174 19.40 -29.76 -0.97
C ALA A 174 18.99 -30.72 -2.08
N LEU A 175 18.94 -30.25 -3.32
CA LEU A 175 18.74 -31.06 -4.54
C LEU A 175 20.08 -31.62 -5.08
N GLY A 176 21.16 -31.40 -4.37
CA GLY A 176 22.52 -31.76 -4.74
C GLY A 176 23.53 -30.78 -4.15
N ASN A 177 24.71 -30.71 -4.73
CA ASN A 177 25.76 -29.83 -4.20
C ASN A 177 25.64 -28.36 -4.63
N SER A 178 24.79 -28.07 -5.62
CA SER A 178 24.72 -26.74 -6.26
C SER A 178 23.34 -26.10 -6.21
N ALA A 179 22.29 -26.84 -5.82
CA ALA A 179 20.92 -26.35 -5.81
C ALA A 179 20.18 -26.75 -4.54
N GLN A 180 19.27 -25.92 -4.10
CA GLN A 180 18.37 -26.17 -2.98
C GLN A 180 16.99 -25.57 -3.23
N ILE A 181 15.97 -26.15 -2.63
CA ILE A 181 14.61 -25.60 -2.53
C ILE A 181 14.42 -25.13 -1.09
N SER A 182 13.87 -23.95 -0.89
CA SER A 182 13.58 -23.43 0.44
C SER A 182 12.12 -22.98 0.55
N LEU A 183 11.56 -23.22 1.74
CA LEU A 183 10.27 -22.69 2.15
C LEU A 183 10.51 -21.80 3.38
N SER A 184 10.03 -20.56 3.32
CA SER A 184 10.19 -19.60 4.42
C SER A 184 8.98 -18.73 4.57
N TYR A 185 8.79 -18.24 5.78
CA TYR A 185 7.89 -17.13 6.11
C TYR A 185 8.73 -15.90 6.41
N LYS A 186 8.35 -14.77 5.83
CA LYS A 186 9.00 -13.47 6.02
C LYS A 186 7.96 -12.46 6.50
N TYR A 187 8.31 -11.71 7.53
CA TYR A 187 7.59 -10.55 8.02
C TYR A 187 8.48 -9.32 7.87
N PHE A 188 7.93 -8.23 7.40
CA PHE A 188 8.58 -6.93 7.31
C PHE A 188 7.69 -5.88 7.93
N GLY A 189 8.23 -5.11 8.88
CA GLY A 189 7.56 -3.97 9.50
C GLY A 189 8.35 -2.68 9.25
N LEU A 190 7.63 -1.59 9.02
CA LEU A 190 8.19 -0.26 8.86
C LEU A 190 7.28 0.76 9.50
N ASP A 191 7.84 1.54 10.44
CA ASP A 191 7.21 2.71 11.05
C ASP A 191 8.07 3.93 10.81
N TYR A 192 7.49 4.97 10.23
CA TYR A 192 8.14 6.24 9.97
C TYR A 192 7.22 7.39 10.38
N ALA A 193 7.73 8.34 11.17
CA ALA A 193 7.08 9.60 11.45
C ALA A 193 8.08 10.75 11.25
N GLY A 194 7.79 11.63 10.33
CA GLY A 194 8.57 12.83 10.07
C GLY A 194 8.07 14.02 10.88
N GLY A 195 8.96 15.00 11.18
CA GLY A 195 8.66 16.19 11.98
C GLY A 195 7.59 17.15 11.41
N GLY A 196 6.90 16.79 10.34
CA GLY A 196 5.78 17.53 9.73
C GLY A 196 4.39 16.95 10.00
N GLY A 197 4.26 15.97 10.91
CA GLY A 197 2.99 15.30 11.21
C GLY A 197 2.60 14.19 10.19
N ASN A 198 3.49 13.85 9.27
CA ASN A 198 3.28 12.77 8.32
C ASN A 198 3.81 11.47 8.93
N SER A 199 2.95 10.46 9.05
CA SER A 199 3.32 9.13 9.50
C SER A 199 3.04 8.09 8.42
N TYR A 200 3.90 7.09 8.32
CA TYR A 200 3.78 5.97 7.40
C TYR A 200 4.10 4.67 8.15
N SER A 201 3.18 3.72 8.12
CA SER A 201 3.35 2.41 8.74
C SER A 201 2.91 1.33 7.76
N VAL A 202 3.74 0.28 7.62
CA VAL A 202 3.48 -0.87 6.75
C VAL A 202 3.91 -2.14 7.46
N ASP A 203 3.02 -3.13 7.44
CA ASP A 203 3.25 -4.51 7.85
C ASP A 203 3.00 -5.44 6.66
N GLN A 204 3.96 -6.30 6.30
CA GLN A 204 3.91 -7.25 5.18
C GLN A 204 4.37 -8.65 5.56
#